data_226e102f1b2dc4fb1f83d7638df5e577
#
_entry.id   226e102f1b2dc4fb1f83d7638df5e577
#
_cell.length_a   1.000
_cell.length_b   1.000
_cell.length_c   1.000
_cell.angle_alpha   90.00
_cell.angle_beta   90.00
_cell.angle_gamma   90.00
#
_symmetry.space_group_name_H-M   'P 1'
#
loop_
_entity.id
_entity.type
_entity.pdbx_description
1 polymer ?
#
loop_
_entity_poly.entity_id
_entity_poly.type
_entity_poly.pdbx_seq_one_letter_code
_entity_poly.pdbx_strand_id
1 'polypeptide(L)'
;NPSARTERLCAKINDLSLILADFSRLVSETADDASGDLDRAAEILREHRFFEGSDIFLDSFNGFTAQEFALIYEMIRQADDMTISLCLDPGNASAPFENLSDTYGRLIRLAKSAGQDYTLETLTENHRAKAPELAFTERNLWSTDPSSPAVYDGTSERLRVVSCPDLFTECEAV
;
A
#
# COMPACT_ATOMS: atom_id res chain seq x y z
N ASN A 1 -36.07 2.98 16.15
CA ASN A 1 -35.78 2.16 17.33
C ASN A 1 -34.36 1.58 17.18
N PRO A 2 -33.35 2.05 17.98
CA PRO A 2 -31.96 1.60 17.83
C PRO A 2 -31.80 0.07 18.00
N SER A 3 -32.60 -0.55 18.86
CA SER A 3 -32.59 -1.98 19.12
C SER A 3 -32.92 -2.82 17.87
N ALA A 4 -34.01 -2.48 17.15
CA ALA A 4 -34.41 -3.22 15.95
C ALA A 4 -33.37 -3.10 14.79
N ARG A 5 -32.65 -1.97 14.72
CA ARG A 5 -31.56 -1.78 13.74
C ARG A 5 -30.36 -2.65 14.09
N THR A 6 -30.02 -2.73 15.35
CA THR A 6 -28.92 -3.56 15.84
C THR A 6 -29.21 -5.05 15.64
N GLU A 7 -30.42 -5.50 15.93
CA GLU A 7 -30.86 -6.89 15.71
C GLU A 7 -30.79 -7.29 14.22
N ARG A 8 -31.25 -6.40 13.32
CA ARG A 8 -31.15 -6.64 11.87
C ARG A 8 -29.69 -6.69 11.39
N LEU A 9 -28.83 -5.85 11.95
CA LEU A 9 -27.40 -5.87 11.63
C LEU A 9 -26.74 -7.17 12.11
N CYS A 10 -27.02 -7.59 13.33
CA CYS A 10 -26.52 -8.86 13.88
C CYS A 10 -26.99 -10.04 13.03
N ALA A 11 -28.27 -10.08 12.62
CA ALA A 11 -28.77 -11.13 11.74
C ALA A 11 -28.03 -11.18 10.40
N LYS A 12 -27.82 -10.02 9.75
CA LYS A 12 -27.05 -9.94 8.50
C LYS A 12 -25.58 -10.39 8.67
N ILE A 13 -24.94 -10.01 9.77
CA ILE A 13 -23.56 -10.44 10.06
C ILE A 13 -23.51 -11.96 10.25
N ASN A 14 -24.47 -12.54 10.95
CA ASN A 14 -24.55 -13.99 11.10
C ASN A 14 -24.77 -14.71 9.76
N ASP A 15 -25.67 -14.22 8.91
CA ASP A 15 -25.89 -14.78 7.58
C ASP A 15 -24.63 -14.72 6.72
N LEU A 16 -23.93 -13.56 6.71
CA LEU A 16 -22.67 -13.43 6.00
C LEU A 16 -21.57 -14.35 6.57
N SER A 17 -21.53 -14.53 7.88
CA SER A 17 -20.59 -15.42 8.54
C SER A 17 -20.80 -16.89 8.14
N LEU A 18 -22.06 -17.33 8.05
CA LEU A 18 -22.41 -18.67 7.60
C LEU A 18 -22.06 -18.90 6.13
N ILE A 19 -22.38 -17.93 5.26
CA ILE A 19 -22.04 -17.98 3.84
C ILE A 19 -20.52 -18.07 3.67
N LEU A 20 -19.76 -17.23 4.39
CA LEU A 20 -18.30 -17.21 4.33
C LEU A 20 -17.70 -18.54 4.83
N ALA A 21 -18.24 -19.10 5.91
CA ALA A 21 -17.78 -20.38 6.44
C ALA A 21 -18.01 -21.53 5.46
N ASP A 22 -19.21 -21.61 4.84
CA ASP A 22 -19.50 -22.61 3.82
C ASP A 22 -18.68 -22.42 2.55
N PHE A 23 -18.50 -21.18 2.10
CA PHE A 23 -17.63 -20.87 0.98
C PHE A 23 -16.18 -21.30 1.25
N SER A 24 -15.62 -20.94 2.41
CA SER A 24 -14.26 -21.33 2.79
C SER A 24 -14.09 -22.84 2.84
N ARG A 25 -15.10 -23.58 3.33
CA ARG A 25 -15.08 -25.03 3.33
C ARG A 25 -15.08 -25.62 1.91
N LEU A 26 -15.93 -25.12 1.04
CA LEU A 26 -16.00 -25.57 -0.36
C LEU A 26 -14.71 -25.28 -1.13
N VAL A 27 -14.12 -24.09 -0.94
CA VAL A 27 -12.87 -23.71 -1.58
C VAL A 27 -11.71 -24.56 -1.08
N SER A 28 -11.62 -24.81 0.23
CA SER A 28 -10.57 -25.67 0.79
C SER A 28 -10.64 -27.13 0.31
N GLU A 29 -11.81 -27.60 -0.12
CA GLU A 29 -12.01 -28.93 -0.67
C GLU A 29 -11.75 -29.02 -2.19
N THR A 30 -11.80 -27.89 -2.92
CA THR A 30 -11.87 -27.90 -4.40
C THR A 30 -10.87 -27.03 -5.12
N ALA A 31 -10.23 -26.08 -4.47
CA ALA A 31 -9.29 -25.14 -5.11
C ALA A 31 -8.20 -24.68 -4.14
N ASP A 32 -6.98 -24.49 -4.69
CA ASP A 32 -5.94 -23.71 -4.03
C ASP A 32 -6.37 -22.23 -4.10
N ASP A 33 -6.83 -21.67 -2.98
CA ASP A 33 -7.12 -20.26 -2.84
C ASP A 33 -5.84 -19.51 -2.46
N ALA A 34 -5.34 -18.67 -3.37
CA ALA A 34 -4.14 -17.87 -3.14
C ALA A 34 -4.23 -16.99 -1.87
N SER A 35 -5.44 -16.61 -1.44
CA SER A 35 -5.67 -15.89 -0.18
C SER A 35 -5.44 -16.80 1.03
N GLY A 36 -5.92 -18.03 0.97
CA GLY A 36 -5.68 -19.06 2.01
C GLY A 36 -4.21 -19.47 2.12
N ASP A 37 -3.46 -19.40 1.02
CA ASP A 37 -2.03 -19.73 1.01
C ASP A 37 -1.20 -18.72 1.81
N LEU A 38 -1.53 -17.43 1.76
CA LEU A 38 -0.84 -16.40 2.55
C LEU A 38 -1.08 -16.57 4.06
N ASP A 39 -2.31 -16.92 4.47
CA ASP A 39 -2.63 -17.18 5.87
C ASP A 39 -1.89 -18.42 6.37
N ARG A 40 -1.88 -19.50 5.57
CA ARG A 40 -1.11 -20.72 5.85
C ARG A 40 0.40 -20.45 5.93
N ALA A 41 0.93 -19.66 5.01
CA ALA A 41 2.33 -19.26 5.05
C ALA A 41 2.67 -18.49 6.32
N ALA A 42 1.82 -17.56 6.75
CA ALA A 42 2.00 -16.83 8.01
C ALA A 42 1.96 -17.78 9.24
N GLU A 43 1.10 -18.80 9.24
CA GLU A 43 1.06 -19.81 10.29
C GLU A 43 2.35 -20.64 10.34
N ILE A 44 2.83 -21.11 9.19
CA ILE A 44 4.09 -21.85 9.09
C ILE A 44 5.26 -21.01 9.58
N LEU A 45 5.31 -19.74 9.22
CA LEU A 45 6.37 -18.83 9.64
C LEU A 45 6.37 -18.54 11.15
N ARG A 46 5.22 -18.67 11.83
CA ARG A 46 5.18 -18.58 13.30
C ARG A 46 5.91 -19.71 14.00
N GLU A 47 5.89 -20.88 13.40
CA GLU A 47 6.50 -22.10 13.95
C GLU A 47 7.94 -22.31 13.48
N HIS A 48 8.28 -21.76 12.32
CA HIS A 48 9.57 -21.93 11.67
C HIS A 48 10.28 -20.59 11.44
N ARG A 49 11.55 -20.53 11.82
CA ARG A 49 12.40 -19.34 11.62
C ARG A 49 13.04 -19.35 10.22
N PHE A 50 12.20 -19.12 9.21
CA PHE A 50 12.64 -19.16 7.80
C PHE A 50 13.53 -17.98 7.40
N PHE A 51 13.31 -16.81 7.99
CA PHE A 51 14.00 -15.56 7.65
C PHE A 51 15.18 -15.23 8.58
N GLU A 52 15.53 -16.12 9.53
CA GLU A 52 16.69 -15.92 10.41
C GLU A 52 17.98 -15.84 9.58
N GLY A 53 18.81 -14.82 9.80
CA GLY A 53 20.03 -14.56 9.03
C GLY A 53 19.78 -13.93 7.66
N SER A 54 18.61 -13.37 7.40
CA SER A 54 18.25 -12.76 6.11
C SER A 54 18.00 -11.27 6.23
N ASP A 55 18.42 -10.52 5.20
CA ASP A 55 18.03 -9.13 4.97
C ASP A 55 16.87 -9.11 3.96
N ILE A 56 15.77 -8.43 4.29
CA ILE A 56 14.56 -8.40 3.47
C ILE A 56 14.35 -7.00 2.90
N PHE A 57 14.07 -6.92 1.60
CA PHE A 57 13.74 -5.68 0.92
C PHE A 57 12.36 -5.77 0.27
N LEU A 58 11.46 -4.87 0.64
CA LEU A 58 10.16 -4.70 -0.01
C LEU A 58 10.11 -3.35 -0.74
N ASP A 59 9.90 -3.39 -2.03
CA ASP A 59 9.89 -2.18 -2.87
C ASP A 59 8.69 -2.15 -3.81
N SER A 60 8.25 -0.94 -4.20
CA SER A 60 7.21 -0.70 -5.19
C SER A 60 5.79 -1.13 -4.79
N PHE A 61 5.49 -1.22 -3.50
CA PHE A 61 4.15 -1.50 -3.01
C PHE A 61 3.37 -0.21 -2.70
N ASN A 62 2.10 -0.17 -3.12
CA ASN A 62 1.18 0.92 -2.79
C ASN A 62 0.33 0.65 -1.55
N GLY A 63 0.43 -0.54 -0.99
CA GLY A 63 -0.29 -1.00 0.19
C GLY A 63 -0.23 -2.51 0.31
N PHE A 64 -0.80 -3.02 1.38
CA PHE A 64 -0.80 -4.45 1.69
C PHE A 64 -2.17 -4.89 2.17
N THR A 65 -2.57 -6.09 1.80
CA THR A 65 -3.75 -6.79 2.33
C THR A 65 -3.53 -7.20 3.80
N ALA A 66 -4.58 -7.65 4.46
CA ALA A 66 -4.47 -8.12 5.84
C ALA A 66 -3.53 -9.33 5.97
N GLN A 67 -3.58 -10.24 5.00
CA GLN A 67 -2.74 -11.43 4.93
C GLN A 67 -1.27 -11.07 4.68
N GLU A 68 -1.01 -10.14 3.75
CA GLU A 68 0.36 -9.65 3.52
C GLU A 68 0.94 -8.96 4.75
N PHE A 69 0.14 -8.18 5.49
CA PHE A 69 0.58 -7.62 6.77
C PHE A 69 0.90 -8.69 7.82
N ALA A 70 0.19 -9.81 7.83
CA ALA A 70 0.51 -10.94 8.71
C ALA A 70 1.86 -11.57 8.37
N LEU A 71 2.17 -11.74 7.07
CA LEU A 71 3.49 -12.19 6.60
C LEU A 71 4.58 -11.19 6.95
N ILE A 72 4.37 -9.90 6.67
CA ILE A 72 5.33 -8.83 6.97
C ILE A 72 5.65 -8.80 8.48
N TYR A 73 4.65 -9.04 9.33
CA TYR A 73 4.87 -9.14 10.76
C TYR A 73 5.84 -10.26 11.13
N GLU A 74 5.66 -11.45 10.54
CA GLU A 74 6.57 -12.58 10.78
C GLU A 74 7.97 -12.34 10.18
N MET A 75 8.07 -11.65 9.05
CA MET A 75 9.34 -11.20 8.47
C MET A 75 10.08 -10.25 9.41
N ILE A 76 9.39 -9.21 9.93
CA ILE A 76 9.96 -8.24 10.89
C ILE A 76 10.47 -8.94 12.16
N ARG A 77 9.77 -9.99 12.62
CA ARG A 77 10.16 -10.74 13.82
C ARG A 77 11.40 -11.61 13.63
N GLN A 78 11.69 -12.04 12.43
CA GLN A 78 12.65 -13.11 12.14
C GLN A 78 13.89 -12.63 11.42
N ALA A 79 13.76 -11.65 10.52
CA ALA A 79 14.87 -11.15 9.73
C ALA A 79 15.89 -10.39 10.59
N ASP A 80 17.13 -10.39 10.12
CA ASP A 80 18.20 -9.61 10.73
C ASP A 80 18.03 -8.13 10.44
N ASP A 81 17.60 -7.79 9.21
CA ASP A 81 17.21 -6.44 8.82
C ASP A 81 16.04 -6.47 7.82
N MET A 82 15.22 -5.43 7.82
CA MET A 82 14.13 -5.29 6.87
C MET A 82 13.97 -3.84 6.41
N THR A 83 14.13 -3.63 5.12
CA THR A 83 13.95 -2.33 4.47
C THR A 83 12.68 -2.32 3.63
N ILE A 84 11.81 -1.34 3.85
CA ILE A 84 10.57 -1.16 3.09
C ILE A 84 10.56 0.23 2.47
N SER A 85 10.49 0.33 1.14
CA SER A 85 10.36 1.60 0.44
C SER A 85 8.89 1.93 0.15
N LEU A 86 8.50 3.18 0.38
CA LEU A 86 7.17 3.68 0.06
C LEU A 86 7.29 5.00 -0.71
N CYS A 87 6.49 5.18 -1.76
CA CYS A 87 6.38 6.45 -2.48
C CYS A 87 5.47 7.41 -1.71
N LEU A 88 5.93 7.87 -0.55
CA LEU A 88 5.19 8.72 0.38
C LEU A 88 5.91 10.03 0.61
N ASP A 89 5.17 11.14 0.61
CA ASP A 89 5.63 12.41 1.17
C ASP A 89 5.02 12.57 2.58
N PRO A 90 5.80 12.36 3.66
CA PRO A 90 5.28 12.41 5.02
C PRO A 90 4.71 13.78 5.42
N GLY A 91 5.08 14.84 4.71
CA GLY A 91 4.59 16.21 4.91
C GLY A 91 3.31 16.54 4.13
N ASN A 92 2.88 15.65 3.22
CA ASN A 92 1.78 15.92 2.30
C ASN A 92 0.61 14.97 2.55
N ALA A 93 -0.46 15.50 3.14
CA ALA A 93 -1.70 14.76 3.40
C ALA A 93 -2.70 14.78 2.21
N SER A 94 -2.23 15.07 0.98
CA SER A 94 -3.11 15.07 -0.19
C SER A 94 -3.60 13.67 -0.54
N ALA A 95 -4.75 13.59 -1.22
CA ALA A 95 -5.44 12.33 -1.55
C ALA A 95 -4.55 11.23 -2.18
N PRO A 96 -3.56 11.53 -3.04
CA PRO A 96 -2.70 10.48 -3.59
C PRO A 96 -1.87 9.72 -2.55
N PHE A 97 -1.61 10.33 -1.38
CA PHE A 97 -0.76 9.74 -0.34
C PHE A 97 -1.54 9.18 0.86
N GLU A 98 -2.88 9.28 0.87
CA GLU A 98 -3.72 8.86 1.99
C GLU A 98 -3.55 7.36 2.29
N ASN A 99 -3.70 6.50 1.28
CA ASN A 99 -3.53 5.06 1.43
C ASN A 99 -2.12 4.66 1.86
N LEU A 100 -1.10 5.37 1.37
CA LEU A 100 0.29 5.13 1.71
C LEU A 100 0.61 5.61 3.13
N SER A 101 -0.02 6.69 3.59
CA SER A 101 0.08 7.15 4.98
C SER A 101 -0.49 6.14 5.96
N ASP A 102 -1.63 5.52 5.63
CA ASP A 102 -2.22 4.44 6.43
C ASP A 102 -1.32 3.20 6.46
N THR A 103 -0.77 2.82 5.31
CA THR A 103 0.19 1.71 5.18
C THR A 103 1.43 1.97 6.04
N TYR A 104 2.01 3.15 5.94
CA TYR A 104 3.15 3.58 6.76
C TYR A 104 2.85 3.50 8.26
N GLY A 105 1.71 4.08 8.68
CA GLY A 105 1.28 4.01 10.07
C GLY A 105 1.08 2.58 10.58
N ARG A 106 0.62 1.68 9.72
CA ARG A 106 0.44 0.26 10.02
C ARG A 106 1.77 -0.47 10.20
N LEU A 107 2.73 -0.25 9.28
CA LEU A 107 4.07 -0.82 9.37
C LEU A 107 4.81 -0.42 10.64
N ILE A 108 4.73 0.85 11.05
CA ILE A 108 5.29 1.31 12.32
C ILE A 108 4.67 0.57 13.51
N ARG A 109 3.34 0.39 13.52
CA ARG A 109 2.67 -0.36 14.58
C ARG A 109 3.10 -1.83 14.61
N LEU A 110 3.32 -2.45 13.46
CA LEU A 110 3.83 -3.82 13.37
C LEU A 110 5.25 -3.94 13.92
N ALA A 111 6.17 -3.05 13.54
CA ALA A 111 7.53 -3.03 14.07
C ALA A 111 7.53 -2.93 15.62
N LYS A 112 6.76 -1.98 16.15
CA LYS A 112 6.61 -1.83 17.61
C LYS A 112 6.01 -3.07 18.29
N SER A 113 5.02 -3.71 17.67
CA SER A 113 4.41 -4.94 18.22
C SER A 113 5.36 -6.13 18.16
N ALA A 114 6.28 -6.14 17.20
CA ALA A 114 7.34 -7.13 17.09
C ALA A 114 8.52 -6.84 18.05
N GLY A 115 8.52 -5.71 18.76
CA GLY A 115 9.60 -5.28 19.64
C GLY A 115 10.84 -4.82 18.88
N GLN A 116 10.69 -4.39 17.61
CA GLN A 116 11.77 -3.93 16.76
C GLN A 116 11.80 -2.40 16.71
N ASP A 117 12.99 -1.84 16.75
CA ASP A 117 13.23 -0.43 16.48
C ASP A 117 13.19 -0.19 14.96
N TYR A 118 12.90 1.04 14.57
CA TYR A 118 12.91 1.43 13.16
C TYR A 118 13.58 2.79 12.97
N THR A 119 14.15 2.98 11.80
CA THR A 119 14.64 4.27 11.31
C THR A 119 13.82 4.70 10.11
N LEU A 120 13.67 6.02 9.93
CA LEU A 120 13.05 6.59 8.75
C LEU A 120 14.10 7.34 7.95
N GLU A 121 14.29 6.93 6.71
CA GLU A 121 15.11 7.64 5.74
C GLU A 121 14.21 8.26 4.67
N THR A 122 14.38 9.55 4.42
CA THR A 122 13.64 10.25 3.38
C THR A 122 14.58 10.54 2.21
N LEU A 123 14.30 9.93 1.05
CA LEU A 123 15.05 10.16 -0.17
C LEU A 123 14.54 11.45 -0.83
N THR A 124 15.32 12.52 -0.74
CA THR A 124 14.95 13.87 -1.24
C THR A 124 15.48 14.17 -2.63
N GLU A 125 16.41 13.36 -3.14
CA GLU A 125 17.01 13.58 -4.46
C GLU A 125 16.24 12.82 -5.54
N ASN A 126 15.81 13.57 -6.56
CA ASN A 126 15.16 12.98 -7.73
C ASN A 126 16.19 12.53 -8.77
N HIS A 127 16.47 11.25 -8.82
CA HIS A 127 17.35 10.64 -9.82
C HIS A 127 16.62 10.21 -11.11
N ARG A 128 15.28 10.24 -11.13
CA ARG A 128 14.47 9.81 -12.29
C ARG A 128 14.26 10.91 -13.31
N ALA A 129 13.92 12.12 -12.85
CA ALA A 129 13.64 13.26 -13.72
C ALA A 129 14.92 13.97 -14.11
N LYS A 130 15.49 13.62 -15.27
CA LYS A 130 16.69 14.25 -15.81
C LYS A 130 16.41 15.60 -16.48
N ALA A 131 15.16 15.85 -16.89
CA ALA A 131 14.75 17.12 -17.50
C ALA A 131 14.20 18.08 -16.44
N PRO A 132 14.59 19.37 -16.47
CA PRO A 132 14.18 20.37 -15.46
C PRO A 132 12.66 20.51 -15.33
N GLU A 133 11.93 20.46 -16.45
CA GLU A 133 10.46 20.55 -16.47
C GLU A 133 9.80 19.35 -15.77
N LEU A 134 10.39 18.16 -15.87
CA LEU A 134 9.87 16.98 -15.18
C LEU A 134 10.12 17.06 -13.67
N ALA A 135 11.30 17.52 -13.27
CA ALA A 135 11.63 17.76 -11.86
C ALA A 135 10.78 18.88 -11.24
N PHE A 136 10.43 19.90 -12.04
CA PHE A 136 9.51 20.95 -11.63
C PHE A 136 8.08 20.39 -11.47
N THR A 137 7.61 19.61 -12.43
CA THR A 137 6.27 19.01 -12.39
C THR A 137 6.13 18.09 -11.18
N GLU A 138 7.10 17.20 -10.93
CA GLU A 138 7.08 16.32 -9.77
C GLU A 138 6.95 17.07 -8.46
N ARG A 139 7.73 18.13 -8.27
CA ARG A 139 7.69 18.96 -7.04
C ARG A 139 6.37 19.68 -6.82
N ASN A 140 5.67 20.04 -7.89
CA ASN A 140 4.54 20.96 -7.83
C ASN A 140 3.19 20.31 -8.17
N LEU A 141 3.18 19.11 -8.77
CA LEU A 141 1.96 18.45 -9.22
C LEU A 141 0.93 18.23 -8.09
N TRP A 142 1.44 17.95 -6.90
CA TRP A 142 0.61 17.69 -5.72
C TRP A 142 0.64 18.84 -4.70
N SER A 143 1.03 20.04 -5.15
CA SER A 143 0.93 21.23 -4.30
C SER A 143 -0.53 21.51 -3.96
N THR A 144 -0.81 21.65 -2.68
CA THR A 144 -2.17 21.86 -2.16
C THR A 144 -2.58 23.34 -2.13
N ASP A 145 -1.73 24.26 -2.54
CA ASP A 145 -2.06 25.67 -2.56
C ASP A 145 -2.51 26.14 -3.97
N PRO A 146 -3.83 26.16 -4.24
CA PRO A 146 -4.37 26.61 -5.51
C PRO A 146 -4.26 28.13 -5.70
N SER A 147 -3.99 28.89 -4.64
CA SER A 147 -3.92 30.36 -4.71
C SER A 147 -2.59 30.88 -5.25
N SER A 148 -1.56 30.03 -5.25
CA SER A 148 -0.23 30.37 -5.75
C SER A 148 0.32 29.23 -6.61
N PRO A 149 -0.22 29.03 -7.84
CA PRO A 149 0.27 27.98 -8.71
C PRO A 149 1.71 28.24 -9.11
N ALA A 150 2.56 27.22 -8.96
CA ALA A 150 3.93 27.31 -9.44
C ALA A 150 3.94 27.36 -10.98
N VAL A 151 4.71 28.29 -11.54
CA VAL A 151 4.84 28.45 -12.99
C VAL A 151 6.26 28.08 -13.41
N TYR A 152 6.36 27.21 -14.41
CA TYR A 152 7.64 26.90 -15.04
C TYR A 152 7.94 27.94 -16.12
N ASP A 153 9.05 28.62 -16.00
CA ASP A 153 9.49 29.70 -16.91
C ASP A 153 10.48 29.22 -17.98
N GLY A 154 10.85 27.93 -17.95
CA GLY A 154 11.77 27.34 -18.92
C GLY A 154 11.06 26.78 -20.16
N THR A 155 11.86 26.28 -21.11
CA THR A 155 11.35 25.58 -22.29
C THR A 155 10.98 24.14 -21.91
N SER A 156 9.77 23.70 -22.28
CA SER A 156 9.29 22.34 -22.01
C SER A 156 9.35 21.51 -23.30
N GLU A 157 10.30 20.58 -23.35
CA GLU A 157 10.47 19.67 -24.50
C GLU A 157 10.08 18.23 -24.15
N ARG A 158 10.15 17.88 -22.85
CA ARG A 158 9.95 16.50 -22.37
C ARG A 158 8.61 16.28 -21.67
N LEU A 159 7.81 17.34 -21.54
CA LEU A 159 6.47 17.26 -20.95
C LEU A 159 5.44 17.55 -22.05
N ARG A 160 4.50 16.63 -22.25
CA ARG A 160 3.36 16.80 -23.14
C ARG A 160 2.07 16.60 -22.33
N VAL A 161 1.14 17.52 -22.45
CA VAL A 161 -0.22 17.37 -21.93
C VAL A 161 -1.16 17.17 -23.12
N VAL A 162 -1.89 16.07 -23.09
CA VAL A 162 -2.84 15.70 -24.14
C VAL A 162 -4.24 15.62 -23.53
N SER A 163 -5.22 16.24 -24.18
CA SER A 163 -6.63 16.11 -23.82
C SER A 163 -7.33 15.27 -24.89
N CYS A 164 -7.89 14.15 -24.51
CA CYS A 164 -8.58 13.22 -25.40
C CYS A 164 -10.07 13.16 -25.10
N PRO A 165 -10.94 12.93 -26.09
CA PRO A 165 -12.39 12.89 -25.90
C PRO A 165 -12.86 11.61 -25.17
N ASP A 166 -12.07 10.55 -25.22
CA ASP A 166 -12.37 9.25 -24.61
C ASP A 166 -11.10 8.47 -24.29
N LEU A 167 -11.25 7.42 -23.49
CA LEU A 167 -10.16 6.57 -23.01
C LEU A 167 -9.39 5.85 -24.14
N PHE A 168 -10.09 5.49 -25.22
CA PHE A 168 -9.47 4.82 -26.36
C PHE A 168 -8.47 5.74 -27.06
N THR A 169 -8.89 6.98 -27.32
CA THR A 169 -8.03 8.02 -27.93
C THR A 169 -6.87 8.40 -27.02
N GLU A 170 -7.08 8.37 -25.69
CA GLU A 170 -6.01 8.59 -24.71
C GLU A 170 -4.93 7.50 -24.80
N CYS A 171 -5.33 6.23 -24.90
CA CYS A 171 -4.40 5.11 -25.07
C CYS A 171 -3.65 5.16 -26.41
N GLU A 172 -4.26 5.70 -27.48
CA GLU A 172 -3.58 5.89 -28.77
C GLU A 172 -2.57 7.05 -28.78
N ALA A 173 -2.76 8.03 -27.90
CA ALA A 173 -1.92 9.23 -27.82
C ALA A 173 -0.63 9.03 -27.01
N VAL A 174 -0.51 7.95 -26.25
CA VAL A 174 0.63 7.58 -25.42
C VAL A 174 1.57 6.65 -26.19
#